data_013d4b38082a295082c1d025837322cc
#
_entry.id   013d4b38082a295082c1d025837322cc
#
_cell.length_a   1.000
_cell.length_b   1.000
_cell.length_c   1.000
_cell.angle_alpha   90.00
_cell.angle_beta   90.00
_cell.angle_gamma   90.00
#
_symmetry.space_group_name_H-M   'P 1'
#
loop_
_entity.id
_entity.type
_entity.pdbx_description
1 polymer ?
#
loop_
_entity_poly.entity_id
_entity_poly.type
_entity_poly.pdbx_seq_one_letter_code
_entity_poly.pdbx_strand_id
1 'polypeptide(L)'
;YELSSQTNNFPEICGRICPQDRLCEGSCVIEKGFESVTIGAVEKHITETAFTEGWVRPAAPRYEREASVGIIGAGPAGLSAAEMLRHRGYQVHVYDRYDRVGGLLMYGIPGFKLEKSIVERRGILLRDGGVHFHLNTDIGGNTSFDDIRANHDAMLVATGVYKARDIAAPGIGLDG
;
A
#
# COMPACT_ATOMS: atom_id res chain seq x y z
N TYR A 1 11.76 -0.89 -15.93
CA TYR A 1 11.09 -0.80 -14.63
C TYR A 1 10.51 0.58 -14.39
N GLU A 2 11.30 1.64 -14.41
CA GLU A 2 10.85 3.01 -14.11
C GLU A 2 9.64 3.43 -14.95
N LEU A 3 9.64 3.14 -16.25
CA LEU A 3 8.52 3.46 -17.13
C LEU A 3 7.23 2.73 -16.71
N SER A 4 7.32 1.46 -16.32
CA SER A 4 6.16 0.67 -15.93
C SER A 4 5.59 1.07 -14.54
N SER A 5 6.42 1.63 -13.68
CA SER A 5 6.03 2.04 -12.31
C SER A 5 5.54 3.49 -12.20
N GLN A 6 5.56 4.28 -13.30
CA GLN A 6 5.18 5.70 -13.27
C GLN A 6 3.71 5.94 -12.88
N THR A 7 2.81 5.05 -13.26
CA THR A 7 1.37 5.18 -13.02
C THR A 7 0.85 4.27 -11.91
N ASN A 8 1.65 3.32 -11.46
CA ASN A 8 1.35 2.41 -10.36
C ASN A 8 2.59 2.24 -9.48
N ASN A 9 2.56 2.77 -8.28
CA ASN A 9 3.69 2.66 -7.35
C ASN A 9 3.65 1.39 -6.47
N PHE A 10 2.65 0.50 -6.69
CA PHE A 10 2.56 -0.82 -6.02
C PHE A 10 2.45 -1.98 -7.02
N PRO A 11 3.31 -2.02 -8.05
CA PRO A 11 3.18 -3.02 -9.11
C PRO A 11 3.35 -4.46 -8.62
N GLU A 12 4.21 -4.71 -7.62
CA GLU A 12 4.40 -6.05 -7.03
C GLU A 12 3.16 -6.55 -6.29
N ILE A 13 2.35 -5.65 -5.75
CA ILE A 13 1.11 -5.98 -5.05
C ILE A 13 -0.04 -6.10 -6.06
N CYS A 14 -0.22 -5.12 -6.93
CA CYS A 14 -1.28 -5.11 -7.94
C CYS A 14 -1.17 -6.31 -8.88
N GLY A 15 0.03 -6.65 -9.34
CA GLY A 15 0.28 -7.82 -10.19
C GLY A 15 -0.02 -9.17 -9.53
N ARG A 16 -0.25 -9.19 -8.21
CA ARG A 16 -0.62 -10.41 -7.45
C ARG A 16 -2.10 -10.48 -7.08
N ILE A 17 -2.72 -9.35 -6.70
CA ILE A 17 -4.02 -9.39 -6.02
C ILE A 17 -5.18 -8.78 -6.81
N CYS A 18 -4.92 -7.95 -7.82
CA CYS A 18 -5.98 -7.42 -8.67
C CYS A 18 -6.74 -8.57 -9.38
N PRO A 19 -8.07 -8.49 -9.47
CA PRO A 19 -8.87 -9.44 -10.25
C PRO A 19 -8.74 -9.12 -11.75
N GLN A 20 -7.61 -9.49 -12.33
CA GLN A 20 -7.17 -9.08 -13.67
C GLN A 20 -8.11 -9.61 -14.76
N ASP A 21 -8.65 -10.80 -14.56
CA ASP A 21 -9.67 -11.44 -15.40
C ASP A 21 -10.93 -10.59 -15.58
N ARG A 22 -11.25 -9.75 -14.60
CA ARG A 22 -12.41 -8.84 -14.62
C ARG A 22 -12.05 -7.39 -14.89
N LEU A 23 -10.77 -7.05 -14.91
CA LEU A 23 -10.26 -5.69 -15.08
C LEU A 23 -9.48 -5.58 -16.40
N CYS A 24 -8.16 -5.48 -16.31
CA CYS A 24 -7.31 -5.20 -17.46
C CYS A 24 -7.28 -6.32 -18.50
N GLU A 25 -7.26 -7.59 -18.08
CA GLU A 25 -7.27 -8.73 -18.99
C GLU A 25 -8.67 -8.92 -19.61
N GLY A 26 -9.72 -8.89 -18.78
CA GLY A 26 -11.10 -9.03 -19.25
C GLY A 26 -11.62 -7.89 -20.12
N SER A 27 -10.87 -6.78 -20.19
CA SER A 27 -11.17 -5.62 -21.04
C SER A 27 -10.11 -5.41 -22.13
N CYS A 28 -9.27 -6.41 -22.37
CA CYS A 28 -8.18 -6.31 -23.33
C CYS A 28 -8.72 -6.24 -24.77
N VAL A 29 -8.34 -5.21 -25.51
CA VAL A 29 -8.84 -4.99 -26.88
C VAL A 29 -8.30 -6.00 -27.89
N ILE A 30 -7.21 -6.69 -27.57
CA ILE A 30 -6.60 -7.72 -28.46
C ILE A 30 -7.32 -9.07 -28.31
N GLU A 31 -8.09 -9.31 -27.26
CA GLU A 31 -8.76 -10.59 -26.98
C GLU A 31 -9.65 -11.07 -28.16
N LYS A 32 -10.24 -10.15 -28.92
CA LYS A 32 -11.14 -10.48 -30.04
C LYS A 32 -10.46 -11.19 -31.21
N GLY A 33 -9.13 -11.22 -31.27
CA GLY A 33 -8.37 -11.87 -32.35
C GLY A 33 -7.17 -12.69 -31.84
N PHE A 34 -6.83 -12.51 -30.59
CA PHE A 34 -5.70 -13.16 -29.91
C PHE A 34 -6.09 -13.40 -28.44
N GLU A 35 -5.21 -14.00 -27.67
CA GLU A 35 -5.39 -14.08 -26.21
C GLU A 35 -5.15 -12.72 -25.57
N SER A 36 -5.82 -12.48 -24.41
CA SER A 36 -5.60 -11.28 -23.61
C SER A 36 -4.14 -11.16 -23.17
N VAL A 37 -3.63 -9.95 -23.14
CA VAL A 37 -2.30 -9.70 -22.56
C VAL A 37 -2.37 -9.92 -21.04
N THR A 38 -1.51 -10.79 -20.50
CA THR A 38 -1.40 -11.09 -19.07
C THR A 38 -0.69 -9.94 -18.33
N ILE A 39 -1.35 -8.78 -18.30
CA ILE A 39 -0.77 -7.50 -17.83
C ILE A 39 -0.23 -7.62 -16.40
N GLY A 40 -0.99 -8.24 -15.50
CA GLY A 40 -0.54 -8.40 -14.12
C GLY A 40 0.66 -9.32 -13.97
N ALA A 41 0.74 -10.40 -14.74
CA ALA A 41 1.91 -11.28 -14.75
C ALA A 41 3.15 -10.56 -15.28
N VAL A 42 2.98 -9.73 -16.32
CA VAL A 42 4.05 -8.90 -16.90
C VAL A 42 4.53 -7.87 -15.87
N GLU A 43 3.60 -7.14 -15.24
CA GLU A 43 3.90 -6.15 -14.20
C GLU A 43 4.65 -6.77 -13.01
N LYS A 44 4.17 -7.93 -12.53
CA LYS A 44 4.84 -8.71 -11.49
C LYS A 44 6.25 -9.11 -11.91
N HIS A 45 6.43 -9.65 -13.11
CA HIS A 45 7.74 -10.09 -13.60
C HIS A 45 8.75 -8.94 -13.68
N ILE A 46 8.36 -7.82 -14.29
CA ILE A 46 9.20 -6.62 -14.39
C ILE A 46 9.63 -6.16 -12.99
N THR A 47 8.71 -6.12 -12.05
CA THR A 47 8.97 -5.61 -10.71
C THR A 47 9.83 -6.56 -9.89
N GLU A 48 9.57 -7.88 -9.92
CA GLU A 48 10.40 -8.85 -9.19
C GLU A 48 11.82 -8.89 -9.75
N THR A 49 11.98 -8.81 -11.07
CA THR A 49 13.29 -8.66 -11.70
C THR A 49 14.00 -7.41 -11.20
N ALA A 50 13.29 -6.27 -11.15
CA ALA A 50 13.84 -5.01 -10.68
C ALA A 50 14.30 -5.06 -9.21
N PHE A 51 13.57 -5.77 -8.35
CA PHE A 51 14.01 -6.01 -6.97
C PHE A 51 15.25 -6.92 -6.91
N THR A 52 15.27 -8.00 -7.68
CA THR A 52 16.39 -8.95 -7.71
C THR A 52 17.68 -8.29 -8.21
N GLU A 53 17.57 -7.46 -9.25
CA GLU A 53 18.71 -6.74 -9.84
C GLU A 53 19.08 -5.46 -9.07
N GLY A 54 18.37 -5.12 -7.98
CA GLY A 54 18.64 -3.93 -7.17
C GLY A 54 18.33 -2.60 -7.87
N TRP A 55 17.44 -2.60 -8.86
CA TRP A 55 17.02 -1.36 -9.53
C TRP A 55 16.00 -0.58 -8.70
N VAL A 56 15.21 -1.27 -7.89
CA VAL A 56 14.29 -0.61 -6.96
C VAL A 56 15.07 -0.01 -5.82
N ARG A 57 14.98 1.30 -5.68
CA ARG A 57 15.70 2.05 -4.64
C ARG A 57 14.72 2.85 -3.79
N PRO A 58 15.07 3.10 -2.52
CA PRO A 58 14.33 4.00 -1.66
C PRO A 58 14.19 5.40 -2.28
N ALA A 59 13.10 6.10 -1.93
CA ALA A 59 12.89 7.47 -2.38
C ALA A 59 14.07 8.37 -1.97
N ALA A 60 14.62 9.06 -2.95
CA ALA A 60 15.69 10.04 -2.76
C ALA A 60 15.27 11.37 -3.44
N PRO A 61 14.55 12.25 -2.73
CA PRO A 61 14.10 13.49 -3.31
C PRO A 61 15.29 14.41 -3.62
N ARG A 62 15.14 15.22 -4.67
CA ARG A 62 16.21 16.18 -5.06
C ARG A 62 16.45 17.28 -4.02
N TYR A 63 15.44 17.60 -3.23
CA TYR A 63 15.47 18.57 -2.14
C TYR A 63 14.46 18.18 -1.08
N GLU A 64 14.81 18.42 0.18
CA GLU A 64 13.92 18.23 1.32
C GLU A 64 13.07 19.50 1.50
N ARG A 65 11.80 19.30 1.82
CA ARG A 65 10.87 20.34 2.23
C ARG A 65 10.80 20.39 3.75
N GLU A 66 10.61 21.58 4.28
CA GLU A 66 10.37 21.74 5.73
C GLU A 66 8.96 21.25 6.13
N ALA A 67 8.03 21.26 5.18
CA ALA A 67 6.65 20.87 5.41
C ALA A 67 6.51 19.37 5.65
N SER A 68 5.72 19.02 6.67
CA SER A 68 5.42 17.66 7.08
C SER A 68 3.97 17.27 6.81
N VAL A 69 3.77 15.98 6.51
CA VAL A 69 2.44 15.40 6.30
C VAL A 69 2.25 14.21 7.23
N GLY A 70 1.20 14.26 8.04
CA GLY A 70 0.72 13.13 8.85
C GLY A 70 -0.28 12.28 8.06
N ILE A 71 -0.10 10.97 8.04
CA ILE A 71 -1.00 10.01 7.39
C ILE A 71 -1.55 9.08 8.45
N ILE A 72 -2.86 8.98 8.57
CA ILE A 72 -3.52 8.05 9.50
C ILE A 72 -3.94 6.80 8.73
N GLY A 73 -3.26 5.70 8.96
CA GLY A 73 -3.45 4.41 8.33
C GLY A 73 -2.29 4.01 7.43
N ALA A 74 -1.61 2.91 7.77
CA ALA A 74 -0.53 2.29 7.01
C ALA A 74 -1.04 1.20 6.04
N GLY A 75 -2.29 1.29 5.59
CA GLY A 75 -2.85 0.45 4.54
C GLY A 75 -2.37 0.87 3.15
N PRO A 76 -2.82 0.20 2.06
CA PRO A 76 -2.35 0.47 0.70
C PRO A 76 -2.49 1.94 0.29
N ALA A 77 -3.58 2.60 0.65
CA ALA A 77 -3.78 4.02 0.33
C ALA A 77 -2.77 4.93 1.04
N GLY A 78 -2.55 4.71 2.34
CA GLY A 78 -1.58 5.49 3.12
C GLY A 78 -0.15 5.26 2.67
N LEU A 79 0.24 4.02 2.39
CA LEU A 79 1.58 3.68 1.91
C LEU A 79 1.86 4.26 0.52
N SER A 80 0.87 4.20 -0.39
CA SER A 80 0.98 4.79 -1.73
C SER A 80 1.15 6.31 -1.65
N ALA A 81 0.35 6.97 -0.82
CA ALA A 81 0.47 8.42 -0.60
C ALA A 81 1.82 8.78 0.04
N ALA A 82 2.27 7.99 1.02
CA ALA A 82 3.55 8.20 1.69
C ALA A 82 4.73 8.21 0.70
N GLU A 83 4.78 7.23 -0.20
CA GLU A 83 5.81 7.16 -1.24
C GLU A 83 5.77 8.36 -2.17
N MET A 84 4.58 8.71 -2.67
CA MET A 84 4.41 9.83 -3.59
C MET A 84 4.78 11.19 -2.97
N LEU A 85 4.47 11.39 -1.69
CA LEU A 85 4.83 12.59 -0.94
C LEU A 85 6.33 12.62 -0.66
N ARG A 86 6.89 11.46 -0.29
CA ARG A 86 8.33 11.36 -0.01
C ARG A 86 9.18 11.65 -1.25
N HIS A 87 8.79 11.16 -2.43
CA HIS A 87 9.44 11.51 -3.70
C HIS A 87 9.41 13.01 -4.01
N ARG A 88 8.42 13.74 -3.48
CA ARG A 88 8.31 15.20 -3.61
C ARG A 88 9.05 15.97 -2.51
N GLY A 89 9.73 15.27 -1.60
CA GLY A 89 10.57 15.83 -0.56
C GLY A 89 9.86 16.22 0.72
N TYR A 90 8.59 15.88 0.89
CA TYR A 90 7.88 16.14 2.16
C TYR A 90 8.40 15.22 3.27
N GLN A 91 8.40 15.72 4.50
CA GLN A 91 8.54 14.89 5.68
C GLN A 91 7.25 14.11 5.88
N VAL A 92 7.32 12.78 5.94
CA VAL A 92 6.12 11.93 5.96
C VAL A 92 6.12 11.07 7.22
N HIS A 93 5.04 11.19 7.98
CA HIS A 93 4.78 10.43 9.19
C HIS A 93 3.50 9.63 9.03
N VAL A 94 3.58 8.30 9.18
CA VAL A 94 2.45 7.39 9.04
C VAL A 94 2.12 6.77 10.39
N TYR A 95 0.89 6.94 10.84
CA TYR A 95 0.37 6.45 12.11
C TYR A 95 -0.57 5.28 11.88
N ASP A 96 -0.36 4.17 12.57
CA ASP A 96 -1.27 3.01 12.49
C ASP A 96 -1.44 2.33 13.85
N ARG A 97 -2.65 1.86 14.12
CA ARG A 97 -2.96 1.13 15.37
C ARG A 97 -2.31 -0.23 15.47
N TYR A 98 -1.94 -0.83 14.33
CA TYR A 98 -1.34 -2.16 14.25
C TYR A 98 0.18 -2.10 14.41
N ASP A 99 0.76 -3.27 14.67
CA ASP A 99 2.20 -3.47 14.89
C ASP A 99 3.02 -3.55 13.60
N ARG A 100 2.35 -3.69 12.44
CA ARG A 100 2.99 -3.78 11.11
C ARG A 100 2.27 -2.95 10.07
N VAL A 101 3.02 -2.50 9.08
CA VAL A 101 2.47 -1.79 7.93
C VAL A 101 1.75 -2.73 6.96
N GLY A 102 0.84 -2.19 6.15
CA GLY A 102 0.15 -2.91 5.09
C GLY A 102 -1.37 -2.95 5.25
N GLY A 103 -1.92 -2.71 6.45
CA GLY A 103 -3.36 -2.78 6.68
C GLY A 103 -3.94 -4.12 6.21
N LEU A 104 -4.98 -4.11 5.37
CA LEU A 104 -5.57 -5.35 4.85
C LEU A 104 -4.62 -6.20 3.98
N LEU A 105 -3.56 -5.64 3.41
CA LEU A 105 -2.54 -6.43 2.73
C LEU A 105 -1.83 -7.38 3.70
N MET A 106 -1.60 -6.91 4.93
CA MET A 106 -0.97 -7.69 6.00
C MET A 106 -1.96 -8.57 6.74
N TYR A 107 -3.10 -8.00 7.17
CA TYR A 107 -4.02 -8.64 8.12
C TYR A 107 -5.28 -9.23 7.48
N GLY A 108 -5.62 -8.87 6.24
CA GLY A 108 -6.85 -9.30 5.59
C GLY A 108 -6.66 -10.29 4.45
N ILE A 109 -5.65 -10.11 3.59
CA ILE A 109 -5.42 -10.98 2.42
C ILE A 109 -4.69 -12.26 2.88
N PRO A 110 -5.16 -13.46 2.51
CA PRO A 110 -4.50 -14.71 2.85
C PRO A 110 -3.08 -14.81 2.26
N GLY A 111 -2.15 -15.43 3.00
CA GLY A 111 -0.74 -15.57 2.62
C GLY A 111 -0.51 -16.29 1.28
N PHE A 112 -1.38 -17.23 0.92
CA PHE A 112 -1.30 -17.94 -0.36
C PHE A 112 -1.61 -17.03 -1.58
N LYS A 113 -2.32 -15.91 -1.36
CA LYS A 113 -2.64 -14.92 -2.40
C LYS A 113 -1.63 -13.78 -2.43
N LEU A 114 -1.14 -13.35 -1.27
CA LEU A 114 -0.12 -12.31 -1.12
C LEU A 114 0.83 -12.67 0.02
N GLU A 115 2.03 -13.07 -0.30
CA GLU A 115 3.08 -13.34 0.67
C GLU A 115 3.38 -12.09 1.51
N LYS A 116 3.43 -12.25 2.84
CA LYS A 116 3.62 -11.12 3.75
C LYS A 116 4.99 -10.46 3.62
N SER A 117 6.00 -11.23 3.21
CA SER A 117 7.33 -10.71 2.87
C SER A 117 7.33 -9.63 1.78
N ILE A 118 6.39 -9.70 0.83
CA ILE A 118 6.23 -8.67 -0.22
C ILE A 118 5.76 -7.34 0.39
N VAL A 119 4.82 -7.40 1.34
CA VAL A 119 4.32 -6.22 2.04
C VAL A 119 5.39 -5.64 2.96
N GLU A 120 6.11 -6.50 3.67
CA GLU A 120 7.23 -6.11 4.55
C GLU A 120 8.36 -5.45 3.75
N ARG A 121 8.73 -6.02 2.60
CA ARG A 121 9.72 -5.45 1.67
C ARG A 121 9.35 -4.04 1.25
N ARG A 122 8.08 -3.79 0.93
CA ARG A 122 7.57 -2.44 0.62
C ARG A 122 7.69 -1.50 1.84
N GLY A 123 7.33 -1.97 3.02
CA GLY A 123 7.47 -1.20 4.26
C GLY A 123 8.92 -0.80 4.55
N ILE A 124 9.87 -1.71 4.34
CA ILE A 124 11.30 -1.45 4.49
C ILE A 124 11.75 -0.38 3.48
N LEU A 125 11.38 -0.53 2.21
CA LEU A 125 11.73 0.41 1.14
C LEU A 125 11.28 1.85 1.47
N LEU A 126 10.06 2.00 1.98
CA LEU A 126 9.52 3.30 2.38
C LEU A 126 10.25 3.88 3.59
N ARG A 127 10.56 3.06 4.60
CA ARG A 127 11.34 3.47 5.77
C ARG A 127 12.73 3.94 5.37
N ASP A 128 13.40 3.18 4.52
CA ASP A 128 14.73 3.50 4.02
C ASP A 128 14.72 4.78 3.17
N GLY A 129 13.58 5.09 2.54
CA GLY A 129 13.32 6.35 1.83
C GLY A 129 12.99 7.54 2.73
N GLY A 130 12.96 7.36 4.06
CA GLY A 130 12.71 8.43 5.03
C GLY A 130 11.25 8.63 5.40
N VAL A 131 10.39 7.60 5.23
CA VAL A 131 9.04 7.59 5.80
C VAL A 131 9.12 7.14 7.26
N HIS A 132 8.57 7.93 8.18
CA HIS A 132 8.53 7.64 9.60
C HIS A 132 7.24 6.90 9.96
N PHE A 133 7.34 5.66 10.45
CA PHE A 133 6.20 4.86 10.88
C PHE A 133 6.04 4.90 12.41
N HIS A 134 4.86 5.28 12.86
CA HIS A 134 4.40 5.29 14.26
C HIS A 134 3.34 4.19 14.40
N LEU A 135 3.80 2.96 14.62
CA LEU A 135 2.94 1.79 14.79
C LEU A 135 2.43 1.69 16.23
N ASN A 136 1.41 0.85 16.47
CA ASN A 136 0.72 0.75 17.75
C ASN A 136 0.15 2.11 18.25
N THR A 137 -0.17 2.99 17.29
CA THR A 137 -0.71 4.34 17.56
C THR A 137 -2.16 4.39 17.10
N ASP A 138 -3.09 4.28 18.03
CA ASP A 138 -4.53 4.32 17.76
C ASP A 138 -5.05 5.74 17.95
N ILE A 139 -5.24 6.45 16.83
CA ILE A 139 -5.73 7.82 16.82
C ILE A 139 -7.22 7.85 17.23
N GLY A 140 -7.53 8.59 18.28
CA GLY A 140 -8.84 8.59 18.93
C GLY A 140 -8.97 7.55 20.06
N GLY A 141 -8.00 6.63 20.17
CA GLY A 141 -7.86 5.69 21.29
C GLY A 141 -6.75 6.14 22.24
N ASN A 142 -5.51 5.71 21.99
CA ASN A 142 -4.38 6.05 22.86
C ASN A 142 -3.67 7.37 22.49
N THR A 143 -4.02 7.98 21.35
CA THR A 143 -3.39 9.20 20.85
C THR A 143 -4.46 10.18 20.34
N SER A 144 -4.34 11.45 20.74
CA SER A 144 -5.27 12.50 20.30
C SER A 144 -5.05 12.87 18.84
N PHE A 145 -6.15 13.01 18.08
CA PHE A 145 -6.09 13.52 16.71
C PHE A 145 -5.57 14.96 16.66
N ASP A 146 -6.00 15.80 17.61
CA ASP A 146 -5.61 17.22 17.64
C ASP A 146 -4.11 17.38 17.91
N ASP A 147 -3.53 16.52 18.75
CA ASP A 147 -2.10 16.53 19.02
C ASP A 147 -1.29 16.16 17.77
N ILE A 148 -1.71 15.13 17.05
CA ILE A 148 -1.05 14.76 15.79
C ILE A 148 -1.21 15.86 14.75
N ARG A 149 -2.42 16.39 14.59
CA ARG A 149 -2.70 17.46 13.65
C ARG A 149 -1.86 18.72 13.90
N ALA A 150 -1.63 19.06 15.16
CA ALA A 150 -0.82 20.24 15.52
C ALA A 150 0.65 20.12 15.14
N ASN A 151 1.13 18.88 14.92
CA ASN A 151 2.53 18.59 14.59
C ASN A 151 2.79 18.51 13.08
N HIS A 152 1.77 18.68 12.22
CA HIS A 152 1.89 18.54 10.78
C HIS A 152 1.21 19.67 10.02
N ASP A 153 1.76 20.05 8.88
CA ASP A 153 1.20 21.06 8.00
C ASP A 153 -0.06 20.56 7.29
N ALA A 154 -0.14 19.25 7.04
CA ALA A 154 -1.30 18.61 6.42
C ALA A 154 -1.53 17.20 6.98
N MET A 155 -2.80 16.77 6.94
CA MET A 155 -3.20 15.43 7.36
C MET A 155 -3.93 14.70 6.25
N LEU A 156 -3.62 13.41 6.07
CA LEU A 156 -4.35 12.49 5.20
C LEU A 156 -4.96 11.38 6.06
N VAL A 157 -6.28 11.20 5.95
CA VAL A 157 -6.99 10.08 6.60
C VAL A 157 -7.16 8.94 5.60
N ALA A 158 -6.49 7.81 5.85
CA ALA A 158 -6.44 6.62 5.00
C ALA A 158 -6.75 5.34 5.79
N THR A 159 -7.69 5.41 6.72
CA THR A 159 -7.99 4.37 7.72
C THR A 159 -8.68 3.14 7.14
N GLY A 160 -9.20 3.19 5.92
CA GLY A 160 -9.95 2.10 5.33
C GLY A 160 -11.34 1.91 5.93
N VAL A 161 -11.90 0.70 5.82
CA VAL A 161 -13.23 0.34 6.31
C VAL A 161 -13.11 -0.81 7.31
N TYR A 162 -13.48 -0.56 8.56
CA TYR A 162 -13.37 -1.54 9.65
C TYR A 162 -14.67 -2.25 10.01
N LYS A 163 -15.82 -1.70 9.61
CA LYS A 163 -17.11 -2.37 9.87
C LYS A 163 -17.26 -3.54 8.90
N ALA A 164 -17.17 -4.75 9.44
CA ALA A 164 -17.43 -5.97 8.68
C ALA A 164 -18.87 -5.96 8.13
N ARG A 165 -19.04 -6.51 6.95
CA ARG A 165 -20.36 -6.85 6.43
C ARG A 165 -20.68 -8.26 6.89
N ASP A 166 -21.72 -8.42 7.71
CA ASP A 166 -22.17 -9.72 8.14
C ASP A 166 -22.85 -10.45 6.97
N ILE A 167 -22.59 -11.74 6.88
CA ILE A 167 -23.30 -12.64 5.96
C ILE A 167 -24.50 -13.15 6.71
N ALA A 168 -25.72 -12.90 6.19
CA ALA A 168 -26.94 -13.47 6.74
C ALA A 168 -27.01 -14.99 6.39
N ALA A 169 -26.31 -15.81 7.17
CA ALA A 169 -26.29 -17.26 6.99
C ALA A 169 -26.71 -17.97 8.28
N PRO A 170 -27.41 -19.11 8.18
CA PRO A 170 -27.70 -19.94 9.35
C PRO A 170 -26.42 -20.37 10.07
N GLY A 171 -26.38 -20.23 11.38
CA GLY A 171 -25.24 -20.64 12.21
C GLY A 171 -24.16 -19.58 12.42
N ILE A 172 -24.29 -18.35 11.87
CA ILE A 172 -23.30 -17.28 12.06
C ILE A 172 -23.13 -16.85 13.53
N GLY A 173 -24.10 -17.13 14.39
CA GLY A 173 -24.08 -16.86 15.83
C GLY A 173 -23.70 -18.06 16.70
N LEU A 174 -23.22 -19.15 16.11
CA LEU A 174 -22.75 -20.30 16.88
C LEU A 174 -21.34 -20.06 17.37
N ASP A 175 -21.12 -20.26 18.68
CA ASP A 175 -19.79 -20.26 19.28
C ASP A 175 -19.02 -21.49 18.78
N GLY A 176 -17.79 -21.25 18.23
CA GLY A 176 -16.90 -22.29 17.72
C GLY A 176 -15.83 -22.68 18.70
#